data_306d8f1b430ac43b973edddf25e1f7ab
#
_entry.id   306d8f1b430ac43b973edddf25e1f7ab
#
_cell.length_a   1.000
_cell.length_b   1.000
_cell.length_c   1.000
_cell.angle_alpha   90.00
_cell.angle_beta   90.00
_cell.angle_gamma   90.00
#
_symmetry.space_group_name_H-M   'P 1'
#
loop_
_entity.id
_entity.type
_entity.pdbx_description
1 polymer ?
#
loop_
_entity_poly.entity_id
_entity_poly.type
_entity_poly.pdbx_seq_one_letter_code
_entity_poly.pdbx_strand_id
1 'polypeptide(L)'
;PCNQFGAQEPGSTEEIVEFCETRFKTSFPLFEKIEVNGDGTHPLYKHLKSSVKGIMGTERIKWNFTKFLVNQQGEVVARYAPSTKPEAIAGDIEALL
;
A
#
# COMPACT_ATOMS: atom_id res chain seq x y z
N PRO A 1 -6.44 0.63 3.03
CA PRO A 1 -6.23 0.20 4.43
C PRO A 1 -6.42 -1.31 4.61
N CYS A 2 -5.75 -1.87 5.60
CA CYS A 2 -5.77 -3.30 5.87
C CYS A 2 -5.59 -3.54 7.37
N ASN A 3 -6.33 -4.53 7.93
CA ASN A 3 -6.26 -4.87 9.34
C ASN A 3 -5.50 -6.17 9.62
N GLN A 4 -4.81 -6.73 8.63
CA GLN A 4 -4.16 -8.05 8.76
C GLN A 4 -2.84 -8.05 9.53
N PHE A 5 -2.31 -6.87 9.88
CA PHE A 5 -1.00 -6.75 10.54
C PHE A 5 -1.15 -6.10 11.91
N GLY A 6 -1.17 -6.92 12.95
CA GLY A 6 -1.28 -6.46 14.33
C GLY A 6 -2.63 -5.83 14.69
N ALA A 7 -3.65 -6.01 13.85
CA ALA A 7 -4.98 -5.45 14.07
C ALA A 7 -4.93 -3.94 14.36
N GLN A 8 -4.09 -3.21 13.63
CA GLN A 8 -3.87 -1.78 13.85
C GLN A 8 -4.84 -0.88 13.07
N GLU A 9 -5.74 -1.47 12.26
CA GLU A 9 -6.74 -0.74 11.48
C GLU A 9 -8.11 -1.42 11.59
N PRO A 10 -8.69 -1.48 12.82
CA PRO A 10 -9.93 -2.23 13.05
C PRO A 10 -11.21 -1.52 12.60
N GLY A 11 -11.16 -0.22 12.35
CA GLY A 11 -12.32 0.57 11.98
C GLY A 11 -12.90 0.20 10.61
N SER A 12 -14.13 0.64 10.34
CA SER A 12 -14.75 0.52 9.02
C SER A 12 -14.08 1.47 8.02
N THR A 13 -14.35 1.26 6.73
CA THR A 13 -13.86 2.18 5.69
C THR A 13 -14.27 3.62 5.99
N GLU A 14 -15.53 3.84 6.37
CA GLU A 14 -16.06 5.17 6.68
C GLU A 14 -15.34 5.81 7.87
N GLU A 15 -15.10 5.03 8.92
CA GLU A 15 -14.39 5.51 10.12
C GLU A 15 -12.94 5.88 9.79
N ILE A 16 -12.27 5.10 8.95
CA ILE A 16 -10.88 5.37 8.53
C ILE A 16 -10.82 6.65 7.72
N VAL A 17 -11.73 6.83 6.75
CA VAL A 17 -11.79 8.04 5.92
C VAL A 17 -12.00 9.28 6.78
N GLU A 18 -12.98 9.23 7.70
CA GLU A 18 -13.27 10.33 8.61
C GLU A 18 -12.06 10.69 9.47
N PHE A 19 -11.38 9.68 10.03
CA PHE A 19 -10.18 9.89 10.84
C PHE A 19 -9.08 10.59 10.04
N CYS A 20 -8.81 10.12 8.82
CA CYS A 20 -7.76 10.71 7.97
C CYS A 20 -8.08 12.14 7.56
N GLU A 21 -9.33 12.41 7.20
CA GLU A 21 -9.76 13.75 6.81
C GLU A 21 -9.74 14.72 7.99
N THR A 22 -10.21 14.27 9.16
CA THR A 22 -10.35 15.13 10.35
C THR A 22 -9.00 15.40 11.01
N ARG A 23 -8.18 14.36 11.19
CA ARG A 23 -6.92 14.45 11.94
C ARG A 23 -5.75 14.90 11.09
N PHE A 24 -5.68 14.45 9.83
CA PHE A 24 -4.53 14.69 8.95
C PHE A 24 -4.87 15.53 7.72
N LYS A 25 -6.15 15.84 7.50
CA LYS A 25 -6.63 16.63 6.36
C LYS A 25 -6.07 16.11 5.03
N THR A 26 -6.11 14.79 4.85
CA THR A 26 -5.62 14.16 3.63
C THR A 26 -6.41 14.63 2.41
N SER A 27 -5.71 14.88 1.30
CA SER A 27 -6.32 15.32 0.05
C SER A 27 -6.25 14.28 -1.06
N PHE A 28 -5.45 13.23 -0.89
CA PHE A 28 -5.37 12.13 -1.85
C PHE A 28 -6.52 11.14 -1.65
N PRO A 29 -6.90 10.38 -2.69
CA PRO A 29 -7.97 9.39 -2.58
C PRO A 29 -7.63 8.29 -1.58
N LEU A 30 -8.62 7.93 -0.75
CA LEU A 30 -8.56 6.78 0.15
C LEU A 30 -9.54 5.72 -0.35
N PHE A 31 -9.04 4.50 -0.55
CA PHE A 31 -9.86 3.40 -1.01
C PHE A 31 -10.40 2.58 0.16
N GLU A 32 -11.34 1.67 -0.14
CA GLU A 32 -11.93 0.83 0.90
C GLU A 32 -10.92 -0.10 1.57
N LYS A 33 -11.24 -0.51 2.78
CA LYS A 33 -10.45 -1.49 3.53
C LYS A 33 -10.52 -2.85 2.84
N ILE A 34 -9.37 -3.49 2.66
CA ILE A 34 -9.23 -4.75 1.94
C ILE A 34 -8.30 -5.73 2.69
N GLU A 35 -8.25 -6.97 2.20
CA GLU A 35 -7.21 -7.93 2.58
C GLU A 35 -6.15 -7.97 1.49
N VAL A 36 -4.90 -8.13 1.89
CA VAL A 36 -3.74 -8.13 0.97
C VAL A 36 -2.98 -9.45 0.95
N ASN A 37 -3.28 -10.36 1.88
CA ASN A 37 -2.71 -11.71 1.95
C ASN A 37 -3.82 -12.73 2.16
N GLY A 38 -3.56 -13.99 1.77
CA GLY A 38 -4.48 -15.10 1.96
C GLY A 38 -5.54 -15.20 0.86
N ASP A 39 -6.55 -16.02 1.11
CA ASP A 39 -7.57 -16.33 0.11
C ASP A 39 -8.45 -15.12 -0.26
N GLY A 40 -8.61 -14.20 0.68
CA GLY A 40 -9.39 -12.97 0.47
C GLY A 40 -8.62 -11.81 -0.13
N THR A 41 -7.39 -12.03 -0.62
CA THR A 41 -6.56 -10.97 -1.19
C THR A 41 -7.29 -10.26 -2.33
N HIS A 42 -7.37 -8.93 -2.24
CA HIS A 42 -7.94 -8.10 -3.29
C HIS A 42 -7.17 -8.30 -4.62
N PRO A 43 -7.85 -8.39 -5.77
CA PRO A 43 -7.19 -8.60 -7.08
C PRO A 43 -6.07 -7.63 -7.39
N LEU A 44 -6.20 -6.37 -7.00
CA LEU A 44 -5.13 -5.37 -7.17
C LEU A 44 -3.84 -5.82 -6.46
N TYR A 45 -3.96 -6.30 -5.22
CA TYR A 45 -2.79 -6.75 -4.46
C TYR A 45 -2.22 -8.08 -4.97
N LYS A 46 -3.05 -8.95 -5.52
CA LYS A 46 -2.54 -10.14 -6.22
C LYS A 46 -1.60 -9.72 -7.36
N HIS A 47 -2.02 -8.75 -8.15
CA HIS A 47 -1.23 -8.20 -9.24
C HIS A 47 0.05 -7.52 -8.73
N LEU A 48 -0.06 -6.63 -7.75
CA LEU A 48 1.10 -5.91 -7.19
C LEU A 48 2.16 -6.88 -6.64
N LYS A 49 1.72 -7.85 -5.84
CA LYS A 49 2.63 -8.82 -5.20
C LYS A 49 3.34 -9.71 -6.20
N SER A 50 2.68 -10.10 -7.27
CA SER A 50 3.28 -10.94 -8.31
C SER A 50 4.17 -10.17 -9.26
N SER A 51 3.94 -8.87 -9.42
CA SER A 51 4.69 -8.02 -10.34
C SER A 51 6.08 -7.67 -9.80
N VAL A 52 6.18 -7.31 -8.52
CA VAL A 52 7.47 -7.00 -7.87
C VAL A 52 7.52 -7.66 -6.50
N LYS A 53 8.45 -8.58 -6.33
CA LYS A 53 8.59 -9.36 -5.10
C LYS A 53 9.43 -8.64 -4.06
N GLY A 54 9.21 -8.98 -2.80
CA GLY A 54 9.95 -8.45 -1.68
C GLY A 54 11.28 -9.17 -1.43
N ILE A 55 11.79 -9.07 -0.20
CA ILE A 55 13.04 -9.69 0.22
C ILE A 55 13.01 -11.19 -0.06
N MET A 56 14.12 -11.71 -0.62
CA MET A 56 14.28 -13.14 -0.97
C MET A 56 13.21 -13.66 -1.95
N GLY A 57 12.65 -12.79 -2.78
CA GLY A 57 11.67 -13.18 -3.79
C GLY A 57 10.28 -13.51 -3.25
N THR A 58 9.96 -13.10 -2.04
CA THR A 58 8.65 -13.36 -1.43
C THR A 58 7.58 -12.42 -1.98
N GLU A 59 6.41 -12.96 -2.29
CA GLU A 59 5.27 -12.15 -2.76
C GLU A 59 4.48 -11.54 -1.60
N ARG A 60 4.35 -12.27 -0.50
CA ARG A 60 3.55 -11.87 0.65
C ARG A 60 3.87 -10.46 1.14
N ILE A 61 2.83 -9.69 1.46
CA ILE A 61 2.98 -8.44 2.19
C ILE A 61 3.32 -8.77 3.64
N LYS A 62 4.44 -8.25 4.14
CA LYS A 62 4.96 -8.65 5.44
C LYS A 62 4.44 -7.83 6.61
N TRP A 63 4.14 -6.56 6.38
CA TRP A 63 3.66 -5.68 7.44
C TRP A 63 2.98 -4.44 6.88
N ASN A 64 2.46 -3.61 7.79
CA ASN A 64 1.88 -2.31 7.47
C ASN A 64 2.91 -1.42 6.74
N PHE A 65 2.43 -0.51 5.94
CA PHE A 65 3.24 0.47 5.19
C PHE A 65 4.17 -0.11 4.12
N THR A 66 3.95 -1.33 3.68
CA THR A 66 4.54 -1.81 2.43
C THR A 66 4.00 -0.97 1.28
N LYS A 67 4.89 -0.53 0.39
CA LYS A 67 4.55 0.41 -0.68
C LYS A 67 4.89 -0.17 -2.04
N PHE A 68 4.08 0.17 -3.02
CA PHE A 68 4.35 -0.15 -4.42
C PHE A 68 4.34 1.14 -5.23
N LEU A 69 5.27 1.27 -6.16
CA LEU A 69 5.33 2.40 -7.09
C LEU A 69 4.85 1.92 -8.46
N VAL A 70 3.87 2.64 -9.01
CA VAL A 70 3.27 2.34 -10.31
C VAL A 70 3.52 3.52 -11.23
N ASN A 71 3.98 3.26 -12.47
CA ASN A 71 4.26 4.32 -13.42
C ASN A 71 2.98 4.85 -14.09
N GLN A 72 3.14 5.84 -14.97
CA GLN A 72 2.01 6.47 -15.66
C GLN A 72 1.27 5.54 -16.61
N GLN A 73 1.88 4.43 -17.02
CA GLN A 73 1.29 3.41 -17.88
C GLN A 73 0.59 2.29 -17.09
N GLY A 74 0.58 2.38 -15.75
CA GLY A 74 -0.03 1.36 -14.90
C GLY A 74 0.87 0.16 -14.61
N GLU A 75 2.16 0.25 -14.92
CA GLU A 75 3.11 -0.82 -14.65
C GLU A 75 3.71 -0.68 -13.24
N VAL A 76 3.81 -1.78 -12.51
CA VAL A 76 4.41 -1.80 -11.17
C VAL A 76 5.93 -1.85 -11.34
N VAL A 77 6.61 -0.78 -10.92
CA VAL A 77 8.05 -0.64 -11.17
C VAL A 77 8.91 -0.85 -9.94
N ALA A 78 8.35 -0.74 -8.73
CA ALA A 78 9.11 -0.91 -7.51
C ALA A 78 8.23 -1.31 -6.32
N ARG A 79 8.87 -1.94 -5.33
CA ARG A 79 8.26 -2.29 -4.06
C ARG A 79 9.21 -1.86 -2.94
N TYR A 80 8.67 -1.24 -1.90
CA TYR A 80 9.45 -0.72 -0.78
C TYR A 80 9.00 -1.35 0.54
N ALA A 81 9.98 -1.66 1.37
CA ALA A 81 9.72 -2.19 2.72
C ALA A 81 9.03 -1.15 3.61
N PRO A 82 8.36 -1.58 4.68
CA PRO A 82 7.71 -0.66 5.62
C PRO A 82 8.61 0.46 6.14
N SER A 83 9.88 0.18 6.37
CA SER A 83 10.85 1.14 6.91
C SER A 83 11.26 2.25 5.93
N THR A 84 10.97 2.10 4.64
CA THR A 84 11.31 3.12 3.65
C THR A 84 10.38 4.31 3.79
N LYS A 85 10.93 5.47 4.13
CA LYS A 85 10.15 6.68 4.34
C LYS A 85 9.69 7.30 3.00
N PRO A 86 8.55 7.99 2.97
CA PRO A 86 8.08 8.66 1.75
C PRO A 86 9.12 9.58 1.11
N GLU A 87 9.91 10.29 1.91
CA GLU A 87 10.95 11.20 1.43
C GLU A 87 12.02 10.45 0.62
N ALA A 88 12.30 9.20 0.99
CA ALA A 88 13.29 8.38 0.27
C ALA A 88 12.79 7.92 -1.11
N ILE A 89 11.49 7.97 -1.35
CA ILE A 89 10.87 7.55 -2.61
C ILE A 89 10.68 8.73 -3.57
N ALA A 90 10.75 9.97 -3.06
CA ALA A 90 10.44 11.15 -3.85
C ALA A 90 11.22 11.23 -5.17
N GLY A 91 12.52 10.91 -5.15
CA GLY A 91 13.34 10.90 -6.36
C GLY A 91 12.88 9.86 -7.39
N ASP A 92 12.47 8.69 -6.92
CA ASP A 92 11.96 7.62 -7.79
C ASP A 92 10.66 8.05 -8.46
N ILE A 93 9.78 8.74 -7.72
CA ILE A 93 8.52 9.27 -8.24
C ILE A 93 8.80 10.33 -9.30
N GLU A 94 9.68 11.27 -9.02
CA GLU A 94 10.06 12.34 -9.96
C GLU A 94 10.61 11.76 -11.27
N ALA A 95 11.37 10.70 -11.20
CA ALA A 95 11.93 10.05 -12.38
C ALA A 95 10.87 9.45 -13.31
N LEU A 96 9.66 9.22 -12.82
CA LEU A 96 8.54 8.67 -13.60
C LEU A 96 7.59 9.74 -14.17
N LEU A 97 7.78 10.98 -13.81
CA LEU A 97 6.90 12.09 -14.24
C LEU A 97 7.29 12.65 -15.60
#